data_e2f771fcfd212bdad665b6d8bea19c67
#
_entry.id   e2f771fcfd212bdad665b6d8bea19c67
#
_cell.length_a   1.000
_cell.length_b   1.000
_cell.length_c   1.000
_cell.angle_alpha   90.00
_cell.angle_beta   90.00
_cell.angle_gamma   90.00
#
_symmetry.space_group_name_H-M   'P 1'
#
loop_
_entity.id
_entity.type
_entity.pdbx_description
1 polymer ?
#
loop_
_entity_poly.entity_id
_entity_poly.type
_entity_poly.pdbx_seq_one_letter_code
_entity_poly.pdbx_strand_id
1 'polypeptide(L)'
;MAKLDDTFLSYACDVLAETNTGLSGMKIIEYCNSYAIDFNRIIPHGAYPFEAKNKRTALKENIRVFEAPEQFRIIKELLELPLFRDNEDAEKLKLLLFKRYGHLATERISETELVQKTKHWLSSHVTALKQYDSALAKYEGGIFERNTLDDMRLAFELLVKDLLGNNKSLENQFSDLGSQLKAKGASDELRNMVVKIIEYYTKVQNNHVKHNDAVNSDEIEYVIELTSVVMKYLVKVLGGTN
;
A
#
# COMPACT_ATOMS: atom_id res chain seq x y z
N MET A 1 -7.42 15.08 -22.00
CA MET A 1 -7.15 14.00 -21.05
C MET A 1 -7.28 14.54 -19.62
N ALA A 2 -7.71 13.72 -18.68
CA ALA A 2 -7.94 14.18 -17.31
C ALA A 2 -6.61 14.53 -16.62
N LYS A 3 -6.63 15.59 -15.80
CA LYS A 3 -5.51 16.01 -14.94
C LYS A 3 -5.99 16.03 -13.49
N LEU A 4 -5.07 16.02 -12.54
CA LEU A 4 -5.43 16.25 -11.15
C LEU A 4 -6.01 17.65 -10.99
N ASP A 5 -6.89 17.81 -10.01
CA ASP A 5 -7.48 19.11 -9.70
C ASP A 5 -6.39 20.15 -9.39
N ASP A 6 -6.54 21.36 -9.95
CA ASP A 6 -5.52 22.40 -9.86
C ASP A 6 -5.29 22.93 -8.43
N THR A 7 -6.34 22.88 -7.60
CA THR A 7 -6.25 23.25 -6.17
C THR A 7 -5.45 22.19 -5.42
N PHE A 8 -5.71 20.91 -5.71
CA PHE A 8 -4.93 19.82 -5.14
C PHE A 8 -3.46 19.92 -5.57
N LEU A 9 -3.21 20.16 -6.87
CA LEU A 9 -1.84 20.30 -7.38
C LEU A 9 -1.11 21.47 -6.74
N SER A 10 -1.81 22.60 -6.49
CA SER A 10 -1.22 23.74 -5.75
C SER A 10 -0.81 23.32 -4.35
N TYR A 11 -1.70 22.66 -3.61
CA TYR A 11 -1.42 22.17 -2.26
C TYR A 11 -0.25 21.19 -2.25
N ALA A 12 -0.21 20.26 -3.20
CA ALA A 12 0.90 19.31 -3.32
C ALA A 12 2.24 20.05 -3.54
N CYS A 13 2.27 21.04 -4.42
CA CYS A 13 3.48 21.82 -4.67
C CYS A 13 3.87 22.73 -3.50
N ASP A 14 2.90 23.19 -2.70
CA ASP A 14 3.19 23.96 -1.48
C ASP A 14 3.90 23.10 -0.43
N VAL A 15 3.50 21.85 -0.27
CA VAL A 15 4.15 20.87 0.63
C VAL A 15 5.51 20.45 0.06
N LEU A 16 5.54 19.94 -1.18
CA LEU A 16 6.75 19.37 -1.79
C LEU A 16 7.87 20.40 -1.99
N ALA A 17 7.53 21.65 -2.21
CA ALA A 17 8.48 22.75 -2.40
C ALA A 17 8.42 23.79 -1.26
N GLU A 18 8.07 23.35 -0.03
CA GLU A 18 8.15 24.19 1.16
C GLU A 18 9.59 24.74 1.33
N THR A 19 9.73 25.95 1.88
CA THR A 19 11.00 26.68 1.88
C THR A 19 12.09 25.97 2.66
N ASN A 20 11.76 25.47 3.85
CA ASN A 20 12.74 24.91 4.80
C ASN A 20 12.82 23.39 4.75
N THR A 21 11.70 22.71 4.50
CA THR A 21 11.55 21.25 4.61
C THR A 21 11.28 20.58 3.27
N GLY A 22 11.09 21.34 2.18
CA GLY A 22 10.79 20.79 0.86
C GLY A 22 12.00 20.76 -0.07
N LEU A 23 11.75 20.34 -1.30
CA LEU A 23 12.75 20.24 -2.36
C LEU A 23 13.40 21.58 -2.65
N SER A 24 14.71 21.59 -2.88
CA SER A 24 15.43 22.74 -3.43
C SER A 24 15.11 22.94 -4.90
N GLY A 25 15.34 24.16 -5.44
CA GLY A 25 15.16 24.43 -6.88
C GLY A 25 15.96 23.47 -7.78
N MET A 26 17.21 23.17 -7.41
CA MET A 26 18.05 22.21 -8.13
C MET A 26 17.43 20.79 -8.13
N LYS A 27 16.93 20.33 -6.99
CA LYS A 27 16.30 19.01 -6.90
C LYS A 27 14.99 18.92 -7.68
N ILE A 28 14.21 19.99 -7.69
CA ILE A 28 12.99 20.08 -8.54
C ILE A 28 13.34 19.85 -10.01
N ILE A 29 14.39 20.53 -10.51
CA ILE A 29 14.82 20.36 -11.90
C ILE A 29 15.35 18.96 -12.17
N GLU A 30 16.16 18.40 -11.26
CA GLU A 30 16.70 17.05 -11.37
C GLU A 30 15.57 16.00 -11.52
N TYR A 31 14.60 16.01 -10.60
CA TYR A 31 13.48 15.05 -10.64
C TYR A 31 12.53 15.30 -11.81
N CYS A 32 12.16 16.56 -12.07
CA CYS A 32 11.25 16.86 -13.17
C CYS A 32 11.85 16.51 -14.54
N ASN A 33 13.15 16.69 -14.75
CA ASN A 33 13.82 16.27 -15.99
C ASN A 33 13.84 14.73 -16.12
N SER A 34 14.07 14.00 -15.02
CA SER A 34 14.00 12.53 -15.03
C SER A 34 12.61 12.07 -15.47
N TYR A 35 11.56 12.58 -14.85
CA TYR A 35 10.19 12.24 -15.25
C TYR A 35 9.85 12.68 -16.68
N ALA A 36 10.37 13.83 -17.12
CA ALA A 36 10.16 14.29 -18.48
C ALA A 36 10.75 13.32 -19.52
N ILE A 37 11.90 12.72 -19.22
CA ILE A 37 12.52 11.66 -20.04
C ILE A 37 11.66 10.39 -19.98
N ASP A 38 11.30 9.92 -18.76
CA ASP A 38 10.55 8.68 -18.56
C ASP A 38 9.20 8.69 -19.29
N PHE A 39 8.49 9.81 -19.25
CA PHE A 39 7.17 9.98 -19.85
C PHE A 39 7.18 10.63 -21.23
N ASN A 40 8.36 10.90 -21.79
CA ASN A 40 8.53 11.57 -23.07
C ASN A 40 7.73 12.89 -23.15
N ARG A 41 7.94 13.79 -22.16
CA ARG A 41 7.29 15.10 -22.03
C ARG A 41 8.32 16.23 -22.11
N ILE A 42 7.87 17.40 -22.49
CA ILE A 42 8.67 18.65 -22.44
C ILE A 42 8.14 19.49 -21.29
N ILE A 43 8.99 19.81 -20.33
CA ILE A 43 8.65 20.64 -19.17
C ILE A 43 9.07 22.11 -19.39
N PRO A 44 8.32 23.10 -18.87
CA PRO A 44 8.63 24.51 -19.06
C PRO A 44 9.90 24.95 -18.31
N HIS A 45 10.21 24.34 -17.16
CA HIS A 45 11.37 24.70 -16.34
C HIS A 45 12.33 23.52 -16.21
N GLY A 46 13.14 23.29 -17.25
CA GLY A 46 14.14 22.21 -17.31
C GLY A 46 15.56 22.61 -16.86
N ALA A 47 15.79 23.88 -16.52
CA ALA A 47 17.09 24.41 -16.08
C ALA A 47 16.95 25.26 -14.82
N TYR A 48 18.06 25.41 -14.07
CA TYR A 48 18.12 26.27 -12.89
C TYR A 48 19.24 27.30 -13.09
N PRO A 49 19.02 28.62 -12.74
CA PRO A 49 17.77 29.15 -12.22
C PRO A 49 16.64 29.12 -13.25
N PHE A 50 15.40 28.87 -12.78
CA PHE A 50 14.21 28.88 -13.63
C PHE A 50 13.55 30.28 -13.67
N GLU A 51 12.81 30.59 -14.72
CA GLU A 51 12.11 31.87 -14.91
C GLU A 51 10.78 31.99 -14.16
N ALA A 52 10.43 31.01 -13.31
CA ALA A 52 9.24 31.08 -12.49
C ALA A 52 9.42 32.01 -11.28
N LYS A 53 8.28 32.55 -10.75
CA LYS A 53 8.28 33.44 -9.58
C LYS A 53 8.94 32.82 -8.33
N ASN A 54 8.80 31.55 -8.16
CA ASN A 54 9.37 30.76 -7.04
C ASN A 54 9.39 29.28 -7.39
N LYS A 55 10.03 28.47 -6.53
CA LYS A 55 10.19 27.04 -6.74
C LYS A 55 8.87 26.25 -6.73
N ARG A 56 7.84 26.71 -5.98
CA ARG A 56 6.51 26.09 -5.96
C ARG A 56 5.80 26.26 -7.30
N THR A 57 5.88 27.46 -7.86
CA THR A 57 5.34 27.76 -9.20
C THR A 57 6.04 26.92 -10.26
N ALA A 58 7.38 26.86 -10.24
CA ALA A 58 8.15 26.04 -11.19
C ALA A 58 7.76 24.56 -11.12
N LEU A 59 7.67 24.01 -9.91
CA LEU A 59 7.26 22.61 -9.71
C LEU A 59 5.83 22.36 -10.23
N LYS A 60 4.89 23.27 -9.92
CA LYS A 60 3.50 23.17 -10.38
C LYS A 60 3.40 23.20 -11.90
N GLU A 61 4.08 24.13 -12.55
CA GLU A 61 4.08 24.28 -14.01
C GLU A 61 4.72 23.07 -14.69
N ASN A 62 5.78 22.52 -14.11
CA ASN A 62 6.39 21.29 -14.60
C ASN A 62 5.44 20.09 -14.46
N ILE A 63 4.80 19.89 -13.29
CA ILE A 63 3.88 18.75 -13.11
C ILE A 63 2.62 18.88 -13.98
N ARG A 64 2.18 20.09 -14.30
CA ARG A 64 0.99 20.31 -15.14
C ARG A 64 1.07 19.74 -16.55
N VAL A 65 2.27 19.53 -17.11
CA VAL A 65 2.40 18.96 -18.46
C VAL A 65 2.09 17.46 -18.51
N PHE A 66 2.21 16.77 -17.38
CA PHE A 66 1.97 15.35 -17.26
C PHE A 66 0.49 15.02 -17.19
N GLU A 67 0.10 13.81 -17.60
CA GLU A 67 -1.27 13.28 -17.48
C GLU A 67 -1.60 12.87 -16.03
N ALA A 68 -2.88 12.69 -15.71
CA ALA A 68 -3.29 12.41 -14.34
C ALA A 68 -2.58 11.20 -13.67
N PRO A 69 -2.41 10.03 -14.32
CA PRO A 69 -1.65 8.92 -13.75
C PRO A 69 -0.16 9.26 -13.54
N GLU A 70 0.43 10.01 -14.50
CA GLU A 70 1.82 10.45 -14.41
C GLU A 70 2.00 11.45 -13.24
N GLN A 71 1.07 12.41 -13.11
CA GLN A 71 1.06 13.38 -12.00
C GLN A 71 0.92 12.67 -10.64
N PHE A 72 0.04 11.67 -10.55
CA PHE A 72 -0.13 10.84 -9.36
C PHE A 72 1.19 10.16 -8.99
N ARG A 73 1.82 9.47 -9.96
CA ARG A 73 3.10 8.78 -9.78
C ARG A 73 4.21 9.74 -9.32
N ILE A 74 4.35 10.89 -9.98
CA ILE A 74 5.36 11.90 -9.64
C ILE A 74 5.19 12.37 -8.19
N ILE A 75 3.96 12.75 -7.79
CA ILE A 75 3.70 13.25 -6.44
C ILE A 75 3.96 12.15 -5.40
N LYS A 76 3.51 10.90 -5.68
CA LYS A 76 3.75 9.74 -4.82
C LYS A 76 5.25 9.51 -4.60
N GLU A 77 6.02 9.38 -5.66
CA GLU A 77 7.46 9.09 -5.59
C GLU A 77 8.25 10.22 -4.92
N LEU A 78 7.86 11.49 -5.15
CA LEU A 78 8.48 12.62 -4.46
C LEU A 78 8.20 12.59 -2.95
N LEU A 79 7.00 12.18 -2.52
CA LEU A 79 6.65 12.03 -1.10
C LEU A 79 7.39 10.86 -0.40
N GLU A 80 7.87 9.87 -1.15
CA GLU A 80 8.65 8.74 -0.64
C GLU A 80 10.14 9.08 -0.42
N LEU A 81 10.58 10.27 -0.80
CA LEU A 81 11.97 10.69 -0.60
C LEU A 81 12.30 10.80 0.90
N PRO A 82 13.53 10.43 1.31
CA PRO A 82 13.95 10.50 2.70
C PRO A 82 13.76 11.88 3.36
N LEU A 83 13.75 12.94 2.54
CA LEU A 83 13.50 14.31 2.97
C LEU A 83 12.13 14.51 3.65
N PHE A 84 11.13 13.74 3.25
CA PHE A 84 9.74 13.84 3.74
C PHE A 84 9.42 12.83 4.83
N ARG A 85 10.39 11.99 5.23
CA ARG A 85 10.21 11.09 6.37
C ARG A 85 9.96 11.95 7.63
N ASP A 86 8.97 11.58 8.41
CA ASP A 86 8.57 12.30 9.64
C ASP A 86 8.01 13.73 9.40
N ASN A 87 7.58 14.06 8.18
CA ASN A 87 6.96 15.33 7.85
C ASN A 87 5.43 15.19 7.86
N GLU A 88 4.76 15.76 8.85
CA GLU A 88 3.30 15.66 9.03
C GLU A 88 2.49 16.16 7.82
N ASP A 89 2.94 17.22 7.15
CA ASP A 89 2.21 17.77 6.00
C ASP A 89 2.38 16.89 4.76
N ALA A 90 3.54 16.23 4.61
CA ALA A 90 3.76 15.23 3.57
C ALA A 90 2.88 13.99 3.80
N GLU A 91 2.75 13.52 5.05
CA GLU A 91 1.84 12.42 5.39
C GLU A 91 0.36 12.77 5.11
N LYS A 92 -0.09 13.96 5.49
CA LYS A 92 -1.43 14.44 5.16
C LYS A 92 -1.67 14.51 3.65
N LEU A 93 -0.67 14.99 2.90
CA LEU A 93 -0.73 15.05 1.45
C LEU A 93 -0.78 13.66 0.83
N LYS A 94 0.04 12.70 1.33
CA LYS A 94 0.04 11.31 0.88
C LYS A 94 -1.35 10.68 1.06
N LEU A 95 -1.95 10.81 2.25
CA LEU A 95 -3.31 10.33 2.52
C LEU A 95 -4.35 10.95 1.57
N LEU A 96 -4.26 12.26 1.35
CA LEU A 96 -5.20 12.96 0.47
C LEU A 96 -5.02 12.58 -1.00
N LEU A 97 -3.78 12.36 -1.45
CA LEU A 97 -3.43 11.89 -2.80
C LEU A 97 -4.10 10.53 -3.07
N PHE A 98 -3.89 9.56 -2.18
CA PHE A 98 -4.48 8.23 -2.33
C PHE A 98 -6.00 8.24 -2.19
N LYS A 99 -6.55 8.99 -1.23
CA LYS A 99 -8.00 9.11 -1.06
C LYS A 99 -8.71 9.64 -2.30
N ARG A 100 -8.13 10.61 -3.00
CA ARG A 100 -8.76 11.25 -4.18
C ARG A 100 -8.40 10.57 -5.49
N TYR A 101 -7.17 10.09 -5.61
CA TYR A 101 -6.56 9.70 -6.88
C TYR A 101 -5.92 8.31 -6.87
N GLY A 102 -6.09 7.52 -5.81
CA GLY A 102 -5.54 6.16 -5.71
C GLY A 102 -5.93 5.25 -6.88
N HIS A 103 -7.09 5.50 -7.48
CA HIS A 103 -7.53 4.81 -8.71
C HIS A 103 -6.63 5.07 -9.94
N LEU A 104 -5.72 6.04 -9.88
CA LEU A 104 -4.74 6.35 -10.93
C LEU A 104 -3.40 5.63 -10.73
N ALA A 105 -3.21 4.91 -9.62
CA ALA A 105 -2.01 4.11 -9.41
C ALA A 105 -1.84 3.14 -10.58
N THR A 106 -0.70 3.23 -11.27
CA THR A 106 -0.36 2.33 -12.39
C THR A 106 -0.04 0.91 -11.92
N GLU A 107 0.41 0.78 -10.68
CA GLU A 107 0.63 -0.51 -10.01
C GLU A 107 -0.35 -0.61 -8.84
N ARG A 108 -1.51 -1.17 -9.12
CA ARG A 108 -2.42 -1.56 -8.05
C ARG A 108 -1.89 -2.81 -7.38
N ILE A 109 -1.85 -2.83 -6.07
CA ILE A 109 -1.47 -4.03 -5.33
C ILE A 109 -2.31 -5.24 -5.77
N SER A 110 -3.58 -5.03 -6.10
CA SER A 110 -4.48 -6.07 -6.62
C SER A 110 -4.05 -6.64 -7.97
N GLU A 111 -3.24 -5.94 -8.75
CA GLU A 111 -2.73 -6.35 -10.06
C GLU A 111 -1.35 -7.01 -9.98
N THR A 112 -0.69 -6.99 -8.81
CA THR A 112 0.59 -7.67 -8.64
C THR A 112 0.45 -9.18 -8.85
N GLU A 113 1.49 -9.80 -9.39
CA GLU A 113 1.50 -11.26 -9.64
C GLU A 113 1.24 -12.06 -8.37
N LEU A 114 1.76 -11.59 -7.23
CA LEU A 114 1.53 -12.21 -5.92
C LEU A 114 0.04 -12.23 -5.56
N VAL A 115 -0.62 -11.08 -5.64
CA VAL A 115 -2.03 -10.94 -5.27
C VAL A 115 -2.92 -11.69 -6.25
N GLN A 116 -2.65 -11.62 -7.55
CA GLN A 116 -3.41 -12.38 -8.56
C GLN A 116 -3.28 -13.89 -8.35
N LYS A 117 -2.07 -14.39 -8.07
CA LYS A 117 -1.88 -15.80 -7.71
C LYS A 117 -2.60 -16.16 -6.40
N THR A 118 -2.61 -15.27 -5.41
CA THR A 118 -3.33 -15.50 -4.15
C THR A 118 -4.83 -15.58 -4.38
N LYS A 119 -5.42 -14.66 -5.16
CA LYS A 119 -6.84 -14.70 -5.53
C LYS A 119 -7.20 -16.00 -6.26
N HIS A 120 -6.35 -16.43 -7.19
CA HIS A 120 -6.53 -17.71 -7.89
C HIS A 120 -6.62 -18.89 -6.89
N TRP A 121 -5.71 -18.96 -5.93
CA TRP A 121 -5.72 -20.01 -4.90
C TRP A 121 -6.90 -19.89 -3.94
N LEU A 122 -7.41 -18.68 -3.69
CA LEU A 122 -8.59 -18.43 -2.85
C LEU A 122 -9.92 -18.65 -3.59
N SER A 123 -9.93 -18.97 -4.88
CA SER A 123 -11.16 -19.05 -5.67
C SER A 123 -12.18 -20.06 -5.16
N SER A 124 -11.73 -21.16 -4.53
CA SER A 124 -12.58 -22.16 -3.85
C SER A 124 -12.99 -21.77 -2.43
N HIS A 125 -12.40 -20.71 -1.86
CA HIS A 125 -12.64 -20.19 -0.51
C HIS A 125 -13.38 -18.86 -0.58
N VAL A 126 -14.62 -18.86 -1.09
CA VAL A 126 -15.38 -17.68 -1.53
C VAL A 126 -15.51 -16.59 -0.45
N THR A 127 -15.74 -16.99 0.81
CA THR A 127 -15.89 -16.04 1.92
C THR A 127 -14.58 -15.33 2.26
N ALA A 128 -13.48 -16.08 2.25
CA ALA A 128 -12.14 -15.53 2.46
C ALA A 128 -11.74 -14.61 1.30
N LEU A 129 -11.98 -15.01 0.05
CA LEU A 129 -11.70 -14.21 -1.14
C LEU A 129 -12.45 -12.88 -1.12
N LYS A 130 -13.76 -12.91 -0.80
CA LYS A 130 -14.56 -11.67 -0.71
C LYS A 130 -13.98 -10.67 0.30
N GLN A 131 -13.54 -11.16 1.45
CA GLN A 131 -12.98 -10.29 2.48
C GLN A 131 -11.57 -9.81 2.12
N TYR A 132 -10.79 -10.66 1.44
CA TYR A 132 -9.50 -10.29 0.88
C TYR A 132 -9.62 -9.17 -0.17
N ASP A 133 -10.57 -9.28 -1.10
CA ASP A 133 -10.86 -8.23 -2.07
C ASP A 133 -11.33 -6.92 -1.41
N SER A 134 -12.09 -7.00 -0.31
CA SER A 134 -12.50 -5.83 0.47
C SER A 134 -11.30 -5.10 1.06
N ALA A 135 -10.33 -5.83 1.63
CA ALA A 135 -9.09 -5.23 2.17
C ALA A 135 -8.28 -4.54 1.08
N LEU A 136 -8.11 -5.19 -0.08
CA LEU A 136 -7.40 -4.60 -1.22
C LEU A 136 -8.08 -3.33 -1.73
N ALA A 137 -9.41 -3.35 -1.89
CA ALA A 137 -10.16 -2.18 -2.35
C ALA A 137 -10.05 -1.00 -1.38
N LYS A 138 -10.04 -1.25 -0.06
CA LYS A 138 -9.82 -0.21 0.95
C LYS A 138 -8.41 0.37 0.86
N TYR A 139 -7.39 -0.48 0.76
CA TYR A 139 -6.01 -0.03 0.59
C TYR A 139 -5.84 0.83 -0.66
N GLU A 140 -6.33 0.37 -1.81
CA GLU A 140 -6.27 1.11 -3.08
C GLU A 140 -7.11 2.38 -3.09
N GLY A 141 -8.18 2.41 -2.28
CA GLY A 141 -9.00 3.61 -2.04
C GLY A 141 -8.36 4.63 -1.09
N GLY A 142 -7.14 4.37 -0.58
CA GLY A 142 -6.46 5.24 0.36
C GLY A 142 -7.03 5.19 1.78
N ILE A 143 -7.73 4.13 2.12
CA ILE A 143 -8.23 3.88 3.47
C ILE A 143 -7.15 3.11 4.23
N PHE A 144 -6.16 3.85 4.75
CA PHE A 144 -5.03 3.29 5.52
C PHE A 144 -5.36 3.22 7.01
N GLU A 145 -6.58 2.84 7.32
CA GLU A 145 -7.03 2.70 8.69
C GLU A 145 -7.02 1.24 9.11
N ARG A 146 -7.20 1.03 10.40
CA ARG A 146 -7.42 -0.27 11.03
C ARG A 146 -8.35 -1.19 10.22
N ASN A 147 -9.38 -0.62 9.57
CA ASN A 147 -10.38 -1.37 8.81
C ASN A 147 -9.78 -2.20 7.66
N THR A 148 -8.68 -1.77 7.04
CA THR A 148 -7.98 -2.55 6.00
C THR A 148 -7.29 -3.77 6.59
N LEU A 149 -6.60 -3.60 7.73
CA LEU A 149 -5.97 -4.72 8.45
C LEU A 149 -7.00 -5.66 9.08
N ASP A 150 -8.12 -5.13 9.58
CA ASP A 150 -9.20 -5.95 10.13
C ASP A 150 -9.84 -6.83 9.04
N ASP A 151 -10.06 -6.30 7.83
CA ASP A 151 -10.57 -7.09 6.70
C ASP A 151 -9.54 -8.14 6.26
N MET A 152 -8.26 -7.82 6.21
CA MET A 152 -7.22 -8.78 5.88
C MET A 152 -7.11 -9.89 6.94
N ARG A 153 -7.17 -9.53 8.23
CA ARG A 153 -7.22 -10.49 9.33
C ARG A 153 -8.44 -11.41 9.21
N LEU A 154 -9.61 -10.85 8.91
CA LEU A 154 -10.84 -11.61 8.76
C LEU A 154 -10.76 -12.55 7.55
N ALA A 155 -10.18 -12.09 6.42
CA ALA A 155 -9.94 -12.95 5.27
C ALA A 155 -9.06 -14.16 5.64
N PHE A 156 -8.00 -13.92 6.40
CA PHE A 156 -7.10 -14.96 6.87
C PHE A 156 -7.79 -15.93 7.84
N GLU A 157 -8.57 -15.39 8.79
CA GLU A 157 -9.36 -16.20 9.73
C GLU A 157 -10.36 -17.13 9.01
N LEU A 158 -11.11 -16.58 8.05
CA LEU A 158 -12.09 -17.34 7.28
C LEU A 158 -11.43 -18.43 6.45
N LEU A 159 -10.26 -18.17 5.87
CA LEU A 159 -9.50 -19.19 5.17
C LEU A 159 -9.06 -20.34 6.11
N VAL A 160 -8.51 -19.99 7.28
CA VAL A 160 -8.04 -21.00 8.23
C VAL A 160 -9.21 -21.84 8.77
N LYS A 161 -10.35 -21.21 9.05
CA LYS A 161 -11.59 -21.94 9.43
C LYS A 161 -12.02 -22.94 8.37
N ASP A 162 -11.99 -22.54 7.12
CA ASP A 162 -12.40 -23.39 5.99
C ASP A 162 -11.41 -24.54 5.81
N LEU A 163 -10.10 -24.26 5.80
CA LEU A 163 -9.05 -25.29 5.66
C LEU A 163 -9.01 -26.31 6.81
N LEU A 164 -9.35 -25.88 8.03
CA LEU A 164 -9.34 -26.77 9.22
C LEU A 164 -10.72 -27.34 9.56
N GLY A 165 -11.78 -26.94 8.84
CA GLY A 165 -13.14 -27.40 9.07
C GLY A 165 -13.68 -27.04 10.46
N ASN A 166 -13.32 -25.87 11.01
CA ASN A 166 -13.75 -25.42 12.32
C ASN A 166 -14.19 -23.95 12.35
N ASN A 167 -14.70 -23.48 13.51
CA ASN A 167 -15.18 -22.11 13.70
C ASN A 167 -14.38 -21.33 14.74
N LYS A 168 -13.14 -21.75 15.07
CA LYS A 168 -12.30 -21.04 16.05
C LYS A 168 -11.85 -19.71 15.49
N SER A 169 -11.72 -18.70 16.34
CA SER A 169 -11.08 -17.43 15.97
C SER A 169 -9.59 -17.64 15.67
N LEU A 170 -9.01 -16.69 14.92
CA LEU A 170 -7.65 -16.82 14.40
C LEU A 170 -6.62 -17.10 15.50
N GLU A 171 -6.70 -16.39 16.62
CA GLU A 171 -5.84 -16.57 17.79
C GLU A 171 -5.97 -17.93 18.48
N ASN A 172 -7.07 -18.66 18.26
CA ASN A 172 -7.31 -19.99 18.82
C ASN A 172 -6.97 -21.14 17.83
N GLN A 173 -6.38 -20.78 16.67
CA GLN A 173 -6.01 -21.76 15.62
C GLN A 173 -4.57 -22.27 15.73
N PHE A 174 -3.73 -21.71 16.61
CA PHE A 174 -2.29 -22.03 16.67
C PHE A 174 -1.97 -23.51 16.73
N SER A 175 -2.63 -24.22 17.65
CA SER A 175 -2.37 -25.65 17.89
C SER A 175 -2.80 -26.50 16.70
N ASP A 176 -4.02 -26.25 16.19
CA ASP A 176 -4.60 -27.04 15.11
C ASP A 176 -3.81 -26.81 13.81
N LEU A 177 -3.56 -25.54 13.48
CA LEU A 177 -2.81 -25.16 12.29
C LEU A 177 -1.36 -25.69 12.34
N GLY A 178 -0.69 -25.53 13.49
CA GLY A 178 0.66 -26.05 13.70
C GLY A 178 0.74 -27.56 13.54
N SER A 179 -0.25 -28.30 14.06
CA SER A 179 -0.34 -29.76 13.95
C SER A 179 -0.57 -30.21 12.51
N GLN A 180 -1.48 -29.57 11.80
CA GLN A 180 -1.76 -29.87 10.38
C GLN A 180 -0.55 -29.58 9.49
N LEU A 181 0.11 -28.43 9.67
CA LEU A 181 1.31 -28.08 8.94
C LEU A 181 2.46 -29.08 9.21
N LYS A 182 2.62 -29.50 10.47
CA LYS A 182 3.60 -30.55 10.83
C LYS A 182 3.29 -31.87 10.12
N ALA A 183 2.05 -32.29 10.10
CA ALA A 183 1.63 -33.51 9.41
C ALA A 183 1.89 -33.45 7.89
N LYS A 184 1.91 -32.26 7.30
CA LYS A 184 2.27 -32.01 5.90
C LYS A 184 3.78 -31.77 5.68
N GLY A 185 4.62 -31.96 6.70
CA GLY A 185 6.08 -31.88 6.60
C GLY A 185 6.66 -30.46 6.68
N ALA A 186 5.88 -29.47 7.13
CA ALA A 186 6.41 -28.12 7.35
C ALA A 186 7.42 -28.10 8.50
N SER A 187 8.56 -27.42 8.30
CA SER A 187 9.58 -27.23 9.33
C SER A 187 9.05 -26.44 10.53
N ASP A 188 9.73 -26.53 11.66
CA ASP A 188 9.37 -25.79 12.87
C ASP A 188 9.50 -24.28 12.65
N GLU A 189 10.52 -23.86 11.89
CA GLU A 189 10.77 -22.46 11.55
C GLU A 189 9.60 -21.89 10.73
N LEU A 190 9.15 -22.59 9.70
CA LEU A 190 8.04 -22.14 8.86
C LEU A 190 6.72 -22.08 9.64
N ARG A 191 6.47 -23.07 10.51
CA ARG A 191 5.29 -23.04 11.41
C ARG A 191 5.33 -21.84 12.34
N ASN A 192 6.50 -21.54 12.90
CA ASN A 192 6.71 -20.37 13.76
C ASN A 192 6.49 -19.05 13.00
N MET A 193 6.89 -18.93 11.71
CA MET A 193 6.59 -17.76 10.89
C MET A 193 5.08 -17.54 10.74
N VAL A 194 4.31 -18.59 10.44
CA VAL A 194 2.85 -18.51 10.33
C VAL A 194 2.24 -18.05 11.66
N VAL A 195 2.70 -18.60 12.78
CA VAL A 195 2.26 -18.19 14.12
C VAL A 195 2.55 -16.71 14.37
N LYS A 196 3.73 -16.21 13.98
CA LYS A 196 4.10 -14.79 14.15
C LYS A 196 3.17 -13.83 13.41
N ILE A 197 2.68 -14.20 12.25
CA ILE A 197 1.70 -13.37 11.52
C ILE A 197 0.37 -13.32 12.28
N ILE A 198 -0.10 -14.44 12.83
CA ILE A 198 -1.31 -14.46 13.63
C ILE A 198 -1.14 -13.63 14.90
N GLU A 199 0.02 -13.74 15.58
CA GLU A 199 0.35 -12.92 16.76
C GLU A 199 0.38 -11.42 16.42
N TYR A 200 0.89 -11.04 15.24
CA TYR A 200 0.87 -9.66 14.78
C TYR A 200 -0.54 -9.11 14.73
N TYR A 201 -1.47 -9.81 14.07
CA TYR A 201 -2.88 -9.40 14.00
C TYR A 201 -3.53 -9.28 15.38
N THR A 202 -3.25 -10.22 16.28
CA THR A 202 -3.76 -10.18 17.66
C THR A 202 -3.25 -8.95 18.40
N LYS A 203 -1.97 -8.60 18.25
CA LYS A 203 -1.36 -7.41 18.88
C LYS A 203 -1.90 -6.12 18.30
N VAL A 204 -1.99 -6.01 16.98
CA VAL A 204 -2.55 -4.84 16.30
C VAL A 204 -3.98 -4.59 16.78
N GLN A 205 -4.81 -5.63 16.83
CA GLN A 205 -6.19 -5.51 17.32
C GLN A 205 -6.27 -5.02 18.78
N ASN A 206 -5.37 -5.49 19.65
CA ASN A 206 -5.38 -5.14 21.07
C ASN A 206 -4.78 -3.75 21.35
N ASN A 207 -3.74 -3.35 20.64
CA ASN A 207 -3.03 -2.09 20.87
C ASN A 207 -3.80 -0.89 20.31
N HIS A 208 -4.41 -1.03 19.13
CA HIS A 208 -5.15 0.07 18.50
C HIS A 208 -6.54 0.35 19.11
N VAL A 209 -7.04 -0.49 20.02
CA VAL A 209 -8.22 -0.17 20.83
C VAL A 209 -7.93 0.99 21.79
N LYS A 210 -6.67 1.25 22.14
CA LYS A 210 -6.25 2.24 23.17
C LYS A 210 -5.68 3.53 22.60
N HIS A 211 -5.21 3.55 21.35
CA HIS A 211 -4.54 4.71 20.74
C HIS A 211 -5.03 4.88 19.30
N ASN A 212 -5.38 6.12 18.97
CA ASN A 212 -5.91 6.54 17.67
C ASN A 212 -4.76 6.71 16.63
N ASP A 213 -3.78 5.81 16.64
CA ASP A 213 -2.59 5.93 15.81
C ASP A 213 -2.89 5.47 14.38
N ALA A 214 -2.63 6.36 13.43
CA ALA A 214 -2.67 6.05 12.01
C ALA A 214 -1.61 4.98 11.71
N VAL A 215 -2.03 3.88 11.11
CA VAL A 215 -1.11 2.84 10.64
C VAL A 215 -0.40 3.36 9.39
N ASN A 216 0.92 3.21 9.31
CA ASN A 216 1.70 3.61 8.15
C ASN A 216 1.27 2.81 6.90
N SER A 217 1.05 3.50 5.78
CA SER A 217 0.66 2.87 4.51
C SER A 217 1.62 1.77 4.06
N ASP A 218 2.93 1.98 4.27
CA ASP A 218 3.98 1.03 3.88
C ASP A 218 3.93 -0.24 4.74
N GLU A 219 3.58 -0.10 6.03
CA GLU A 219 3.34 -1.24 6.92
C GLU A 219 2.10 -2.04 6.47
N ILE A 220 1.03 -1.36 6.06
CA ILE A 220 -0.19 -2.02 5.57
C ILE A 220 0.11 -2.82 4.30
N GLU A 221 0.83 -2.24 3.34
CA GLU A 221 1.24 -2.90 2.10
C GLU A 221 2.05 -4.17 2.40
N TYR A 222 3.09 -4.04 3.24
CA TYR A 222 3.90 -5.16 3.66
C TYR A 222 3.08 -6.28 4.32
N VAL A 223 2.13 -5.93 5.18
CA VAL A 223 1.26 -6.91 5.85
C VAL A 223 0.31 -7.59 4.88
N ILE A 224 -0.23 -6.86 3.90
CA ILE A 224 -1.06 -7.43 2.82
C ILE A 224 -0.24 -8.47 2.03
N GLU A 225 0.96 -8.12 1.60
CA GLU A 225 1.83 -9.02 0.83
C GLU A 225 2.23 -10.25 1.64
N LEU A 226 2.68 -10.06 2.88
CA LEU A 226 3.08 -11.15 3.75
C LEU A 226 1.92 -12.11 4.02
N THR A 227 0.73 -11.58 4.30
CA THR A 227 -0.49 -12.38 4.50
C THR A 227 -0.86 -13.12 3.22
N SER A 228 -0.75 -12.48 2.06
CA SER A 228 -0.99 -13.11 0.76
C SER A 228 -0.08 -14.31 0.51
N VAL A 229 1.21 -14.18 0.83
CA VAL A 229 2.17 -15.30 0.74
C VAL A 229 1.74 -16.46 1.62
N VAL A 230 1.36 -16.18 2.88
CA VAL A 230 0.95 -17.21 3.83
C VAL A 230 -0.37 -17.85 3.42
N MET A 231 -1.38 -17.09 3.05
CA MET A 231 -2.67 -17.61 2.60
C MET A 231 -2.48 -18.55 1.40
N LYS A 232 -1.74 -18.13 0.38
CA LYS A 232 -1.40 -18.95 -0.78
C LYS A 232 -0.68 -20.24 -0.37
N TYR A 233 0.28 -20.17 0.55
CA TYR A 233 0.99 -21.33 1.05
C TYR A 233 0.04 -22.32 1.76
N LEU A 234 -0.82 -21.81 2.64
CA LEU A 234 -1.77 -22.66 3.38
C LEU A 234 -2.74 -23.38 2.46
N VAL A 235 -3.31 -22.70 1.48
CA VAL A 235 -4.20 -23.34 0.48
C VAL A 235 -3.45 -24.44 -0.27
N LYS A 236 -2.23 -24.17 -0.71
CA LYS A 236 -1.40 -25.15 -1.43
C LYS A 236 -1.09 -26.39 -0.60
N VAL A 237 -0.82 -26.24 0.70
CA VAL A 237 -0.36 -27.33 1.57
C VAL A 237 -1.52 -28.07 2.23
N LEU A 238 -2.58 -27.35 2.65
CA LEU A 238 -3.70 -27.90 3.42
C LEU A 238 -4.95 -28.11 2.56
N GLY A 239 -5.13 -27.36 1.49
CA GLY A 239 -6.33 -27.36 0.66
C GLY A 239 -6.60 -28.63 -0.16
N GLY A 240 -5.78 -29.67 -0.01
CA GLY A 240 -5.94 -30.92 -0.77
C GLY A 240 -5.66 -30.73 -2.26
N THR A 241 -4.82 -31.52 -2.86
CA THR A 241 -4.74 -31.64 -4.32
C THR A 241 -6.05 -32.25 -4.84
N ASN A 242 -6.89 -31.40 -5.49
CA ASN A 242 -7.84 -31.92 -6.47
C ASN A 242 -7.10 -32.30 -7.73
#